data_bfca8d05946206d9f30ce08edd52f3d3
#
_entry.id   bfca8d05946206d9f30ce08edd52f3d3
#
_cell.length_a   1.000
_cell.length_b   1.000
_cell.length_c   1.000
_cell.angle_alpha   90.00
_cell.angle_beta   90.00
_cell.angle_gamma   90.00
#
_symmetry.space_group_name_H-M   'P 1'
#
loop_
_entity.id
_entity.type
_entity.pdbx_description
1 polymer ?
#
loop_
_entity_poly.entity_id
_entity_poly.type
_entity_poly.pdbx_seq_one_letter_code
_entity_poly.pdbx_strand_id
1 'polypeptide(L)'
;MNKPDASLAGIATPVSRWGGRAGVLYVAAFLVLANANAVFSGNLLQQLHPFTFLFWSFVITSGFFLTRLLLGSGTRGLAIDVNAAGPLTVLNFTSALNWIGYFYALRYIEPAIVSAIMGGLGPVSTILLERVVRRRQLPLYTYAVAAGILSGTALLAWASLVGLAGIRPINFSDTLIGLAAAAAGGASQALNTIATKQLGERSWTATRIMAHRFYLLIIVAAALAYSGPGFAIASSTQVGGLAIATLLGVIIPLWLLQRGILLSEPFTVAALLAWAPLLTYVFQVFDARIQWSMTSALGCSVIALVTVFGTWMKFKGDRK
;
A
#
# COMPACT_ATOMS: atom_id res chain seq x y z
N MET A 1 31.94 -36.03 16.78
CA MET A 1 30.54 -36.02 17.26
C MET A 1 30.15 -34.59 17.53
N ASN A 2 29.69 -33.89 16.48
CA ASN A 2 29.24 -32.50 16.58
C ASN A 2 27.72 -32.50 16.84
N LYS A 3 27.30 -31.89 17.94
CA LYS A 3 25.87 -31.60 18.22
C LYS A 3 25.39 -30.58 17.21
N PRO A 4 24.19 -30.73 16.61
CA PRO A 4 23.59 -29.69 15.79
C PRO A 4 23.09 -28.55 16.68
N ASP A 5 23.42 -27.32 16.27
CA ASP A 5 22.97 -26.05 16.88
C ASP A 5 21.44 -25.95 16.89
N ALA A 6 20.88 -25.96 18.09
CA ALA A 6 19.44 -25.81 18.37
C ALA A 6 19.03 -24.34 18.57
N SER A 7 19.53 -23.41 17.73
CA SER A 7 19.31 -21.96 17.95
C SER A 7 18.44 -21.25 16.90
N LEU A 8 17.71 -21.96 16.04
CA LEU A 8 16.82 -21.33 15.03
C LEU A 8 15.35 -21.76 15.12
N ALA A 9 14.91 -22.32 16.24
CA ALA A 9 13.49 -22.43 16.57
C ALA A 9 13.02 -21.08 17.14
N GLY A 10 12.93 -20.06 16.28
CA GLY A 10 12.36 -18.76 16.64
C GLY A 10 10.92 -18.90 17.09
N ILE A 11 10.71 -18.56 18.34
CA ILE A 11 9.50 -18.52 19.14
C ILE A 11 8.36 -17.83 18.37
N ALA A 12 7.59 -18.61 17.63
CA ALA A 12 6.24 -18.24 17.25
C ALA A 12 5.38 -18.38 18.50
N THR A 13 5.21 -17.31 19.28
CA THR A 13 4.20 -17.28 20.33
C THR A 13 2.85 -17.61 19.68
N PRO A 14 2.10 -18.60 20.16
CA PRO A 14 0.81 -18.92 19.59
C PRO A 14 -0.10 -17.70 19.71
N VAL A 15 -0.52 -17.16 18.58
CA VAL A 15 -1.51 -16.07 18.51
C VAL A 15 -2.75 -16.58 19.23
N SER A 16 -3.14 -15.96 20.33
CA SER A 16 -4.33 -16.37 21.06
C SER A 16 -5.54 -16.31 20.12
N ARG A 17 -6.51 -17.22 20.26
CA ARG A 17 -7.74 -17.25 19.43
C ARG A 17 -8.47 -15.88 19.40
N TRP A 18 -8.40 -15.13 20.49
CA TRP A 18 -8.95 -13.77 20.59
C TRP A 18 -8.10 -12.73 19.84
N GLY A 19 -6.78 -12.85 19.89
CA GLY A 19 -5.87 -11.98 19.12
C GLY A 19 -6.08 -12.11 17.61
N GLY A 20 -6.27 -13.32 17.09
CA GLY A 20 -6.53 -13.57 15.67
C GLY A 20 -7.82 -12.90 15.17
N ARG A 21 -8.92 -12.94 15.94
CA ARG A 21 -10.18 -12.26 15.59
C ARG A 21 -10.04 -10.73 15.57
N ALA A 22 -9.38 -10.16 16.59
CA ALA A 22 -9.11 -8.72 16.63
C ALA A 22 -8.24 -8.28 15.46
N GLY A 23 -7.22 -9.06 15.09
CA GLY A 23 -6.37 -8.79 13.94
C GLY A 23 -7.15 -8.75 12.62
N VAL A 24 -8.06 -9.70 12.39
CA VAL A 24 -8.95 -9.71 11.22
C VAL A 24 -9.80 -8.44 11.16
N LEU A 25 -10.41 -8.03 12.30
CA LEU A 25 -11.21 -6.82 12.36
C LEU A 25 -10.40 -5.56 12.05
N TYR A 26 -9.16 -5.46 12.55
CA TYR A 26 -8.26 -4.34 12.23
C TYR A 26 -7.92 -4.28 10.74
N VAL A 27 -7.60 -5.41 10.10
CA VAL A 27 -7.32 -5.45 8.66
C VAL A 27 -8.58 -5.16 7.84
N ALA A 28 -9.74 -5.67 8.23
CA ALA A 28 -11.00 -5.37 7.56
C ALA A 28 -11.36 -3.87 7.66
N ALA A 29 -11.20 -3.26 8.84
CA ALA A 29 -11.41 -1.82 9.03
C ALA A 29 -10.40 -1.00 8.20
N PHE A 30 -9.13 -1.42 8.14
CA PHE A 30 -8.15 -0.83 7.23
C PHE A 30 -8.63 -0.87 5.78
N LEU A 31 -9.06 -2.03 5.30
CA LEU A 31 -9.52 -2.20 3.92
C LEU A 31 -10.69 -1.26 3.59
N VAL A 32 -11.69 -1.19 4.45
CA VAL A 32 -12.85 -0.31 4.25
C VAL A 32 -12.38 1.16 4.16
N LEU A 33 -11.62 1.63 5.14
CA LEU A 33 -11.18 3.02 5.19
C LEU A 33 -10.22 3.37 4.05
N ALA A 34 -9.23 2.51 3.76
CA ALA A 34 -8.24 2.78 2.73
C ALA A 34 -8.85 2.80 1.33
N ASN A 35 -9.79 1.88 1.03
CA ASN A 35 -10.41 1.82 -0.29
C ASN A 35 -11.50 2.90 -0.46
N ALA A 36 -12.25 3.26 0.59
CA ALA A 36 -13.12 4.42 0.57
C ALA A 36 -12.32 5.72 0.36
N ASN A 37 -11.16 5.85 1.04
CA ASN A 37 -10.28 7.00 0.86
C ASN A 37 -9.64 7.06 -0.53
N ALA A 38 -9.41 5.92 -1.19
CA ALA A 38 -8.91 5.92 -2.57
C ALA A 38 -9.86 6.68 -3.50
N VAL A 39 -11.15 6.44 -3.37
CA VAL A 39 -12.20 7.10 -4.15
C VAL A 39 -12.34 8.56 -3.74
N PHE A 40 -12.44 8.84 -2.43
CA PHE A 40 -12.53 10.19 -1.90
C PHE A 40 -11.33 11.05 -2.29
N SER A 41 -10.11 10.54 -2.13
CA SER A 41 -8.88 11.25 -2.52
C SER A 41 -8.81 11.44 -4.03
N GLY A 42 -9.21 10.45 -4.84
CA GLY A 42 -9.26 10.60 -6.29
C GLY A 42 -10.13 11.77 -6.73
N ASN A 43 -11.25 12.01 -6.04
CA ASN A 43 -12.12 13.17 -6.27
C ASN A 43 -11.47 14.47 -5.77
N LEU A 44 -10.94 14.49 -4.55
CA LEU A 44 -10.26 15.65 -3.96
C LEU A 44 -9.09 16.14 -4.83
N LEU A 45 -8.33 15.21 -5.41
CA LEU A 45 -7.14 15.50 -6.24
C LEU A 45 -7.48 16.12 -7.60
N GLN A 46 -8.74 16.25 -7.97
CA GLN A 46 -9.14 17.05 -9.12
C GLN A 46 -9.07 18.56 -8.82
N GLN A 47 -9.28 18.93 -7.55
CA GLN A 47 -9.28 20.30 -7.08
C GLN A 47 -7.98 20.69 -6.37
N LEU A 48 -7.32 19.73 -5.72
CA LEU A 48 -6.07 19.91 -4.99
C LEU A 48 -4.96 19.11 -5.68
N HIS A 49 -3.87 19.77 -6.04
CA HIS A 49 -2.79 19.08 -6.74
C HIS A 49 -2.14 17.99 -5.88
N PRO A 50 -1.83 16.79 -6.43
CA PRO A 50 -1.27 15.68 -5.66
C PRO A 50 -0.04 16.03 -4.82
N PHE A 51 0.86 16.85 -5.32
CA PHE A 51 2.09 17.21 -4.58
C PHE A 51 1.81 18.11 -3.38
N THR A 52 0.87 19.06 -3.50
CA THR A 52 0.40 19.89 -2.38
C THR A 52 -0.29 19.03 -1.32
N PHE A 53 -1.16 18.10 -1.77
CA PHE A 53 -1.82 17.13 -0.90
C PHE A 53 -0.81 16.25 -0.16
N LEU A 54 0.14 15.63 -0.88
CA LEU A 54 1.17 14.77 -0.31
C LEU A 54 2.02 15.50 0.73
N PHE A 55 2.47 16.71 0.40
CA PHE A 55 3.26 17.50 1.34
C PHE A 55 2.53 17.69 2.67
N TRP A 56 1.35 18.30 2.65
CA TRP A 56 0.61 18.58 3.88
C TRP A 56 0.15 17.33 4.61
N SER A 57 -0.37 16.34 3.88
CA SER A 57 -0.84 15.08 4.47
C SER A 57 0.29 14.35 5.20
N PHE A 58 1.48 14.29 4.61
CA PHE A 58 2.60 13.55 5.23
C PHE A 58 3.40 14.35 6.23
N VAL A 59 3.39 15.68 6.18
CA VAL A 59 3.85 16.54 7.29
C VAL A 59 2.98 16.31 8.53
N ILE A 60 1.65 16.33 8.38
CA ILE A 60 0.72 16.05 9.47
C ILE A 60 0.90 14.62 10.00
N THR A 61 0.98 13.62 9.10
CA THR A 61 1.16 12.22 9.47
C THR A 61 2.48 11.99 10.21
N SER A 62 3.58 12.52 9.69
CA SER A 62 4.90 12.41 10.32
C SER A 62 4.93 13.12 11.67
N GLY A 63 4.37 14.33 11.73
CA GLY A 63 4.22 15.09 12.97
C GLY A 63 3.45 14.32 14.05
N PHE A 64 2.33 13.70 13.66
CA PHE A 64 1.53 12.87 14.56
C PHE A 64 2.35 11.70 15.16
N PHE A 65 3.03 10.93 14.30
CA PHE A 65 3.79 9.77 14.78
C PHE A 65 5.06 10.17 15.54
N LEU A 66 5.73 11.28 15.16
CA LEU A 66 6.85 11.84 15.91
C LEU A 66 6.42 12.28 17.32
N THR A 67 5.29 12.98 17.42
CA THR A 67 4.73 13.38 18.72
C THR A 67 4.39 12.17 19.58
N ARG A 68 3.74 11.15 18.99
CA ARG A 68 3.44 9.88 19.67
C ARG A 68 4.71 9.17 20.15
N LEU A 69 5.77 9.19 19.34
CA LEU A 69 7.05 8.60 19.67
C LEU A 69 7.72 9.35 20.83
N LEU A 70 7.74 10.69 20.79
CA LEU A 70 8.28 11.54 21.84
C LEU A 70 7.56 11.34 23.17
N LEU A 71 6.22 11.30 23.16
CA LEU A 71 5.42 11.08 24.36
C LEU A 71 5.60 9.67 24.95
N GLY A 72 5.88 8.66 24.11
CA GLY A 72 6.03 7.27 24.57
C GLY A 72 7.46 6.87 24.95
N SER A 73 8.47 7.41 24.28
CA SER A 73 9.88 6.98 24.41
C SER A 73 10.86 8.12 24.65
N GLY A 74 10.37 9.34 24.76
CA GLY A 74 11.20 10.54 24.89
C GLY A 74 12.13 10.74 23.69
N THR A 75 13.14 11.59 23.86
CA THR A 75 14.13 11.88 22.79
C THR A 75 14.96 10.67 22.35
N ARG A 76 15.10 9.65 23.21
CA ARG A 76 15.79 8.40 22.85
C ARG A 76 15.12 7.67 21.69
N GLY A 77 13.80 7.81 21.54
CA GLY A 77 13.04 7.23 20.42
C GLY A 77 13.43 7.81 19.06
N LEU A 78 13.95 9.05 19.01
CA LEU A 78 14.35 9.73 17.79
C LEU A 78 15.73 9.30 17.26
N ALA A 79 16.58 8.69 18.10
CA ALA A 79 17.91 8.26 17.69
C ALA A 79 17.81 7.20 16.58
N ILE A 80 18.61 7.34 15.52
CA ILE A 80 18.70 6.38 14.42
C ILE A 80 20.04 5.65 14.57
N ASP A 81 19.94 4.32 14.81
CA ASP A 81 21.13 3.48 14.91
C ASP A 81 21.75 3.30 13.51
N VAL A 82 23.07 3.27 13.45
CA VAL A 82 23.81 3.05 12.18
C VAL A 82 23.34 1.77 11.46
N ASN A 83 23.07 0.71 12.22
CA ASN A 83 22.57 -0.56 11.66
C ASN A 83 21.16 -0.46 11.07
N ALA A 84 20.37 0.51 11.48
CA ALA A 84 19.04 0.77 10.96
C ALA A 84 19.05 1.70 9.73
N ALA A 85 20.15 2.42 9.48
CA ALA A 85 20.23 3.44 8.43
C ALA A 85 19.94 2.86 7.03
N GLY A 86 20.53 1.72 6.68
CA GLY A 86 20.30 1.07 5.38
C GLY A 86 18.83 0.70 5.14
N PRO A 87 18.20 -0.13 5.99
CA PRO A 87 16.77 -0.43 5.86
C PRO A 87 15.87 0.81 5.92
N LEU A 88 16.21 1.81 6.72
CA LEU A 88 15.45 3.06 6.81
C LEU A 88 15.54 3.88 5.51
N THR A 89 16.70 3.95 4.88
CA THR A 89 16.88 4.59 3.57
C THR A 89 16.03 3.91 2.49
N VAL A 90 16.09 2.58 2.42
CA VAL A 90 15.25 1.80 1.49
C VAL A 90 13.78 2.05 1.78
N LEU A 91 13.36 2.07 3.05
CA LEU A 91 11.99 2.34 3.45
C LEU A 91 11.52 3.74 3.05
N ASN A 92 12.35 4.77 3.23
CA ASN A 92 12.03 6.14 2.82
C ASN A 92 11.88 6.25 1.31
N PHE A 93 12.81 5.66 0.54
CA PHE A 93 12.76 5.67 -0.92
C PHE A 93 11.50 4.95 -1.44
N THR A 94 11.26 3.74 -0.97
CA THR A 94 10.11 2.94 -1.39
C THR A 94 8.78 3.54 -0.92
N SER A 95 8.74 4.18 0.25
CA SER A 95 7.56 4.91 0.71
C SER A 95 7.28 6.14 -0.15
N ALA A 96 8.31 6.90 -0.53
CA ALA A 96 8.15 8.04 -1.42
C ALA A 96 7.59 7.58 -2.79
N LEU A 97 8.19 6.56 -3.39
CA LEU A 97 7.76 6.03 -4.67
C LEU A 97 6.33 5.48 -4.61
N ASN A 98 6.00 4.74 -3.54
CA ASN A 98 4.67 4.16 -3.34
C ASN A 98 3.59 5.24 -3.21
N TRP A 99 3.78 6.23 -2.35
CA TRP A 99 2.75 7.22 -2.05
C TRP A 99 2.61 8.28 -3.15
N ILE A 100 3.73 8.72 -3.76
CA ILE A 100 3.69 9.61 -4.93
C ILE A 100 3.00 8.90 -6.08
N GLY A 101 3.40 7.66 -6.38
CA GLY A 101 2.79 6.84 -7.42
C GLY A 101 1.29 6.66 -7.21
N TYR A 102 0.87 6.33 -5.98
CA TYR A 102 -0.52 6.13 -5.63
C TYR A 102 -1.39 7.38 -5.82
N PHE A 103 -1.06 8.49 -5.15
CA PHE A 103 -1.89 9.69 -5.22
C PHE A 103 -1.82 10.39 -6.57
N TYR A 104 -0.68 10.28 -7.27
CA TYR A 104 -0.57 10.81 -8.62
C TYR A 104 -1.43 10.00 -9.60
N ALA A 105 -1.43 8.68 -9.49
CA ALA A 105 -2.27 7.80 -10.30
C ALA A 105 -3.78 8.06 -10.07
N LEU A 106 -4.21 8.25 -8.82
CA LEU A 106 -5.62 8.52 -8.46
C LEU A 106 -6.18 9.78 -9.14
N ARG A 107 -5.33 10.69 -9.58
CA ARG A 107 -5.75 11.88 -10.33
C ARG A 107 -6.21 11.54 -11.74
N TYR A 108 -5.57 10.55 -12.38
CA TYR A 108 -5.68 10.32 -13.82
C TYR A 108 -6.44 9.06 -14.20
N ILE A 109 -6.43 8.05 -13.34
CA ILE A 109 -7.07 6.77 -13.62
C ILE A 109 -8.03 6.35 -12.50
N GLU A 110 -8.88 5.41 -12.81
CA GLU A 110 -9.91 4.87 -11.94
C GLU A 110 -9.30 4.29 -10.64
N PRO A 111 -9.81 4.65 -9.45
CA PRO A 111 -9.27 4.19 -8.16
C PRO A 111 -9.19 2.67 -8.03
N ALA A 112 -10.16 1.93 -8.58
CA ALA A 112 -10.14 0.47 -8.58
C ALA A 112 -8.97 -0.08 -9.40
N ILE A 113 -8.61 0.58 -10.51
CA ILE A 113 -7.47 0.19 -11.35
C ILE A 113 -6.15 0.52 -10.64
N VAL A 114 -6.04 1.68 -9.97
CA VAL A 114 -4.88 2.00 -9.12
C VAL A 114 -4.70 0.93 -8.05
N SER A 115 -5.76 0.60 -7.33
CA SER A 115 -5.75 -0.44 -6.29
C SER A 115 -5.35 -1.82 -6.85
N ALA A 116 -5.85 -2.18 -8.03
CA ALA A 116 -5.54 -3.44 -8.68
C ALA A 116 -4.08 -3.54 -9.14
N ILE A 117 -3.55 -2.48 -9.75
CA ILE A 117 -2.15 -2.44 -10.21
C ILE A 117 -1.20 -2.51 -9.01
N MET A 118 -1.43 -1.65 -8.03
CA MET A 118 -0.55 -1.59 -6.85
C MET A 118 -0.65 -2.87 -6.01
N GLY A 119 -1.86 -3.35 -5.75
CA GLY A 119 -2.08 -4.58 -5.01
C GLY A 119 -1.58 -5.83 -5.74
N GLY A 120 -1.66 -5.85 -7.08
CA GLY A 120 -1.20 -6.95 -7.91
C GLY A 120 0.33 -7.00 -8.08
N LEU A 121 0.97 -5.86 -8.30
CA LEU A 121 2.42 -5.82 -8.52
C LEU A 121 3.25 -6.09 -7.25
N GLY A 122 2.71 -5.85 -6.07
CA GLY A 122 3.38 -6.19 -4.81
C GLY A 122 3.73 -7.68 -4.70
N PRO A 123 2.78 -8.61 -4.80
CA PRO A 123 3.04 -10.04 -4.85
C PRO A 123 3.96 -10.46 -5.99
N VAL A 124 3.76 -9.92 -7.20
CA VAL A 124 4.62 -10.22 -8.38
C VAL A 124 6.07 -9.81 -8.13
N SER A 125 6.30 -8.60 -7.60
CA SER A 125 7.63 -8.12 -7.24
C SER A 125 8.27 -8.97 -6.13
N THR A 126 7.48 -9.44 -5.16
CA THR A 126 7.95 -10.36 -4.11
C THR A 126 8.41 -11.68 -4.72
N ILE A 127 7.64 -12.27 -5.65
CA ILE A 127 7.99 -13.52 -6.35
C ILE A 127 9.29 -13.34 -7.13
N LEU A 128 9.40 -12.24 -7.87
CA LEU A 128 10.61 -11.92 -8.64
C LEU A 128 11.84 -11.78 -7.73
N LEU A 129 11.70 -11.09 -6.61
CA LEU A 129 12.78 -10.89 -5.64
C LEU A 129 13.22 -12.21 -4.99
N GLU A 130 12.29 -13.07 -4.58
CA GLU A 130 12.58 -14.41 -4.04
C GLU A 130 13.32 -15.26 -5.08
N ARG A 131 12.90 -15.21 -6.35
CA ARG A 131 13.49 -15.99 -7.42
C ARG A 131 14.87 -15.49 -7.82
N VAL A 132 15.05 -14.18 -8.02
CA VAL A 132 16.27 -13.58 -8.57
C VAL A 132 17.32 -13.36 -7.47
N VAL A 133 16.92 -12.76 -6.33
CA VAL A 133 17.86 -12.37 -5.27
C VAL A 133 18.14 -13.55 -4.34
N ARG A 134 17.10 -14.25 -3.88
CA ARG A 134 17.24 -15.37 -2.94
C ARG A 134 17.44 -16.71 -3.63
N ARG A 135 17.34 -16.78 -4.96
CA ARG A 135 17.47 -17.99 -5.80
C ARG A 135 16.59 -19.15 -5.32
N ARG A 136 15.48 -18.84 -4.64
CA ARG A 136 14.56 -19.84 -4.10
C ARG A 136 13.65 -20.36 -5.21
N GLN A 137 13.46 -21.67 -5.27
CA GLN A 137 12.44 -22.25 -6.14
C GLN A 137 11.07 -22.10 -5.49
N LEU A 138 10.11 -21.57 -6.25
CA LEU A 138 8.75 -21.39 -5.80
C LEU A 138 7.84 -22.44 -6.45
N PRO A 139 6.76 -22.86 -5.76
CA PRO A 139 5.79 -23.80 -6.33
C PRO A 139 5.15 -23.26 -7.61
N LEU A 140 4.81 -24.16 -8.55
CA LEU A 140 4.25 -23.79 -9.85
C LEU A 140 2.98 -22.93 -9.76
N TYR A 141 2.11 -23.21 -8.77
CA TYR A 141 0.90 -22.41 -8.57
C TYR A 141 1.20 -20.94 -8.29
N THR A 142 2.35 -20.60 -7.70
CA THR A 142 2.76 -19.21 -7.43
C THR A 142 2.95 -18.42 -8.73
N TYR A 143 3.56 -19.07 -9.74
CA TYR A 143 3.71 -18.47 -11.07
C TYR A 143 2.38 -18.34 -11.81
N ALA A 144 1.48 -19.32 -11.66
CA ALA A 144 0.15 -19.26 -12.24
C ALA A 144 -0.67 -18.10 -11.63
N VAL A 145 -0.57 -17.90 -10.33
CA VAL A 145 -1.20 -16.76 -9.63
C VAL A 145 -0.61 -15.44 -10.11
N ALA A 146 0.72 -15.34 -10.22
CA ALA A 146 1.37 -14.13 -10.73
C ALA A 146 0.92 -13.81 -12.17
N ALA A 147 0.87 -14.83 -13.04
CA ALA A 147 0.38 -14.66 -14.42
C ALA A 147 -1.09 -14.20 -14.47
N GLY A 148 -1.96 -14.77 -13.64
CA GLY A 148 -3.36 -14.34 -13.56
C GLY A 148 -3.51 -12.89 -13.05
N ILE A 149 -2.75 -12.49 -12.04
CA ILE A 149 -2.72 -11.10 -11.55
C ILE A 149 -2.23 -10.16 -12.65
N LEU A 150 -1.12 -10.51 -13.34
CA LEU A 150 -0.58 -9.69 -14.43
C LEU A 150 -1.55 -9.58 -15.59
N SER A 151 -2.26 -10.67 -15.96
CA SER A 151 -3.27 -10.66 -17.02
C SER A 151 -4.45 -9.75 -16.66
N GLY A 152 -4.95 -9.84 -15.43
CA GLY A 152 -6.00 -8.94 -14.94
C GLY A 152 -5.56 -7.48 -14.90
N THR A 153 -4.33 -7.23 -14.44
CA THR A 153 -3.73 -5.88 -14.41
C THR A 153 -3.54 -5.33 -15.83
N ALA A 154 -3.08 -6.14 -16.78
CA ALA A 154 -2.91 -5.76 -18.17
C ALA A 154 -4.27 -5.45 -18.84
N LEU A 155 -5.31 -6.24 -18.55
CA LEU A 155 -6.67 -5.98 -19.02
C LEU A 155 -7.18 -4.62 -18.52
N LEU A 156 -6.98 -4.31 -17.24
CA LEU A 156 -7.40 -3.03 -16.66
C LEU A 156 -6.60 -1.85 -17.21
N ALA A 157 -5.29 -2.01 -17.41
CA ALA A 157 -4.45 -1.00 -18.04
C ALA A 157 -4.89 -0.73 -19.49
N TRP A 158 -5.14 -1.80 -20.25
CA TRP A 158 -5.68 -1.70 -21.60
C TRP A 158 -7.04 -1.01 -21.62
N ALA A 159 -7.96 -1.40 -20.73
CA ALA A 159 -9.28 -0.78 -20.62
C ALA A 159 -9.19 0.74 -20.36
N SER A 160 -8.26 1.16 -19.50
CA SER A 160 -7.99 2.59 -19.25
C SER A 160 -7.53 3.32 -20.51
N LEU A 161 -6.62 2.72 -21.28
CA LEU A 161 -6.04 3.35 -22.48
C LEU A 161 -7.03 3.49 -23.64
N VAL A 162 -7.96 2.51 -23.78
CA VAL A 162 -8.95 2.51 -24.87
C VAL A 162 -10.29 3.15 -24.46
N GLY A 163 -10.41 3.68 -23.24
CA GLY A 163 -11.61 4.36 -22.76
C GLY A 163 -12.77 3.42 -22.37
N LEU A 164 -12.47 2.15 -22.06
CA LEU A 164 -13.43 1.16 -21.56
C LEU A 164 -13.46 1.09 -20.02
N ALA A 165 -12.64 1.87 -19.33
CA ALA A 165 -12.67 2.03 -17.90
C ALA A 165 -13.78 3.01 -17.45
N GLY A 166 -14.09 3.04 -16.16
CA GLY A 166 -15.13 3.90 -15.61
C GLY A 166 -14.79 5.39 -15.67
N ILE A 167 -13.52 5.76 -15.78
CA ILE A 167 -13.08 7.13 -16.09
C ILE A 167 -12.67 7.18 -17.56
N ARG A 168 -13.32 8.05 -18.33
CA ARG A 168 -12.91 8.30 -19.70
C ARG A 168 -11.61 9.10 -19.71
N PRO A 169 -10.57 8.65 -20.44
CA PRO A 169 -9.32 9.38 -20.52
C PRO A 169 -9.53 10.75 -21.17
N ILE A 170 -9.03 11.80 -20.55
CA ILE A 170 -9.01 13.15 -21.14
C ILE A 170 -8.00 13.17 -22.28
N ASN A 171 -6.82 12.56 -22.05
CA ASN A 171 -5.83 12.31 -23.09
C ASN A 171 -5.03 11.02 -22.76
N PHE A 172 -4.44 10.43 -23.81
CA PHE A 172 -3.67 9.18 -23.70
C PHE A 172 -2.44 9.32 -22.78
N SER A 173 -1.76 10.48 -22.85
CA SER A 173 -0.54 10.72 -22.07
C SER A 173 -0.81 10.72 -20.55
N ASP A 174 -1.89 11.34 -20.11
CA ASP A 174 -2.25 11.40 -18.68
C ASP A 174 -2.60 10.00 -18.14
N THR A 175 -3.32 9.22 -18.93
CA THR A 175 -3.63 7.83 -18.59
C THR A 175 -2.35 7.00 -18.46
N LEU A 176 -1.43 7.13 -19.42
CA LEU A 176 -0.16 6.41 -19.42
C LEU A 176 0.70 6.79 -18.20
N ILE A 177 0.77 8.09 -17.86
CA ILE A 177 1.46 8.58 -16.67
C ILE A 177 0.83 8.01 -15.40
N GLY A 178 -0.51 8.00 -15.31
CA GLY A 178 -1.23 7.41 -14.18
C GLY A 178 -0.94 5.92 -14.01
N LEU A 179 -0.96 5.15 -15.10
CA LEU A 179 -0.62 3.72 -15.10
C LEU A 179 0.84 3.47 -14.69
N ALA A 180 1.78 4.25 -15.25
CA ALA A 180 3.20 4.15 -14.90
C ALA A 180 3.46 4.49 -13.43
N ALA A 181 2.79 5.53 -12.91
CA ALA A 181 2.87 5.92 -11.51
C ALA A 181 2.34 4.82 -10.57
N ALA A 182 1.18 4.22 -10.89
CA ALA A 182 0.63 3.09 -10.15
C ALA A 182 1.57 1.87 -10.18
N ALA A 183 2.15 1.57 -11.35
CA ALA A 183 3.07 0.44 -11.52
C ALA A 183 4.36 0.64 -10.70
N ALA A 184 4.96 1.82 -10.75
CA ALA A 184 6.15 2.15 -9.96
C ALA A 184 5.87 2.05 -8.45
N GLY A 185 4.73 2.58 -8.00
CA GLY A 185 4.27 2.47 -6.61
C GLY A 185 4.09 1.02 -6.18
N GLY A 186 3.38 0.22 -6.98
CA GLY A 186 3.13 -1.21 -6.70
C GLY A 186 4.41 -2.04 -6.65
N ALA A 187 5.32 -1.84 -7.59
CA ALA A 187 6.61 -2.53 -7.62
C ALA A 187 7.48 -2.26 -6.38
N SER A 188 7.36 -1.07 -5.79
CA SER A 188 8.11 -0.68 -4.59
C SER A 188 7.66 -1.40 -3.31
N GLN A 189 6.45 -1.97 -3.29
CA GLN A 189 5.85 -2.55 -2.07
C GLN A 189 6.62 -3.73 -1.49
N ALA A 190 7.22 -4.56 -2.34
CA ALA A 190 8.01 -5.71 -1.89
C ALA A 190 9.23 -5.26 -1.05
N LEU A 191 9.99 -4.30 -1.56
CA LEU A 191 11.15 -3.74 -0.86
C LEU A 191 10.72 -2.97 0.39
N ASN A 192 9.61 -2.24 0.33
CA ASN A 192 9.02 -1.56 1.48
C ASN A 192 8.71 -2.53 2.62
N THR A 193 8.09 -3.68 2.29
CA THR A 193 7.78 -4.73 3.26
C THR A 193 9.03 -5.35 3.87
N ILE A 194 10.06 -5.62 3.05
CA ILE A 194 11.33 -6.18 3.52
C ILE A 194 12.04 -5.22 4.45
N ALA A 195 12.16 -3.96 4.07
CA ALA A 195 12.79 -2.93 4.90
C ALA A 195 12.06 -2.75 6.24
N THR A 196 10.71 -2.77 6.22
CA THR A 196 9.89 -2.73 7.43
C THR A 196 10.17 -3.92 8.36
N LYS A 197 10.26 -5.15 7.82
CA LYS A 197 10.59 -6.34 8.61
C LYS A 197 11.99 -6.26 9.20
N GLN A 198 12.99 -5.84 8.41
CA GLN A 198 14.36 -5.66 8.89
C GLN A 198 14.46 -4.65 10.04
N LEU A 199 13.66 -3.58 10.03
CA LEU A 199 13.58 -2.65 11.15
C LEU A 199 12.88 -3.27 12.36
N GLY A 200 11.82 -4.06 12.15
CA GLY A 200 11.14 -4.82 13.21
C GLY A 200 12.07 -5.81 13.92
N GLU A 201 12.90 -6.54 13.16
CA GLU A 201 13.94 -7.45 13.69
C GLU A 201 14.97 -6.71 14.54
N ARG A 202 15.17 -5.41 14.31
CA ARG A 202 16.00 -4.50 15.11
C ARG A 202 15.26 -3.84 16.27
N SER A 203 14.13 -4.42 16.69
CA SER A 203 13.28 -3.93 17.78
C SER A 203 12.67 -2.54 17.56
N TRP A 204 12.55 -2.10 16.29
CA TRP A 204 11.81 -0.88 15.99
C TRP A 204 10.31 -1.13 16.14
N THR A 205 9.66 -0.33 16.96
CA THR A 205 8.20 -0.38 17.11
C THR A 205 7.50 0.18 15.86
N ALA A 206 6.25 -0.20 15.64
CA ALA A 206 5.45 0.34 14.55
C ALA A 206 5.41 1.88 14.57
N THR A 207 5.25 2.50 15.74
CA THR A 207 5.25 3.96 15.90
C THR A 207 6.59 4.57 15.48
N ARG A 208 7.72 3.96 15.86
CA ARG A 208 9.06 4.44 15.48
C ARG A 208 9.28 4.34 13.97
N ILE A 209 8.89 3.22 13.35
CA ILE A 209 8.95 3.05 11.90
C ILE A 209 8.11 4.13 11.20
N MET A 210 6.86 4.35 11.64
CA MET A 210 5.96 5.33 11.07
C MET A 210 6.46 6.77 11.23
N ALA A 211 7.13 7.09 12.34
CA ALA A 211 7.70 8.40 12.59
C ALA A 211 8.85 8.76 11.62
N HIS A 212 9.63 7.76 11.18
CA HIS A 212 10.86 7.99 10.41
C HIS A 212 10.78 7.65 8.92
N ARG A 213 9.65 7.10 8.43
CA ARG A 213 9.57 6.54 7.07
C ARG A 213 9.20 7.53 5.97
N PHE A 214 8.83 8.78 6.29
CA PHE A 214 8.26 9.70 5.31
C PHE A 214 9.14 10.92 4.99
N TYR A 215 10.36 10.98 5.47
CA TYR A 215 11.24 12.15 5.28
C TYR A 215 11.50 12.44 3.80
N LEU A 216 11.90 11.41 3.04
CA LEU A 216 12.15 11.60 1.61
C LEU A 216 10.87 11.96 0.85
N LEU A 217 9.73 11.36 1.20
CA LEU A 217 8.45 11.68 0.62
C LEU A 217 8.11 13.17 0.82
N ILE A 218 8.25 13.68 2.04
CA ILE A 218 7.97 15.09 2.37
C ILE A 218 8.91 16.02 1.58
N ILE A 219 10.21 15.70 1.54
CA ILE A 219 11.20 16.51 0.80
C ILE A 219 10.87 16.54 -0.69
N VAL A 220 10.61 15.39 -1.30
CA VAL A 220 10.28 15.31 -2.73
C VAL A 220 8.95 16.00 -3.03
N ALA A 221 7.92 15.76 -2.21
CA ALA A 221 6.63 16.43 -2.38
C ALA A 221 6.74 17.95 -2.21
N ALA A 222 7.58 18.43 -1.27
CA ALA A 222 7.86 19.85 -1.10
C ALA A 222 8.56 20.44 -2.32
N ALA A 223 9.60 19.79 -2.84
CA ALA A 223 10.32 20.24 -4.03
C ALA A 223 9.41 20.32 -5.26
N LEU A 224 8.59 19.28 -5.49
CA LEU A 224 7.64 19.23 -6.60
C LEU A 224 6.47 20.22 -6.43
N ALA A 225 6.00 20.45 -5.21
CA ALA A 225 5.01 21.49 -4.94
C ALA A 225 5.59 22.89 -5.19
N TYR A 226 6.79 23.15 -4.69
CA TYR A 226 7.48 24.45 -4.87
C TYR A 226 7.74 24.79 -6.34
N SER A 227 8.19 23.81 -7.13
CA SER A 227 8.48 24.00 -8.56
C SER A 227 7.23 24.02 -9.46
N GLY A 228 6.07 23.71 -8.92
CA GLY A 228 4.84 23.62 -9.71
C GLY A 228 3.62 24.28 -9.04
N PRO A 229 2.70 23.50 -8.40
CA PRO A 229 1.41 24.03 -7.95
C PRO A 229 1.46 24.94 -6.72
N GLY A 230 2.58 24.95 -5.99
CA GLY A 230 2.71 25.66 -4.72
C GLY A 230 2.11 24.90 -3.53
N PHE A 231 2.12 25.58 -2.37
CA PHE A 231 1.62 25.01 -1.10
C PHE A 231 0.24 25.53 -0.71
N ALA A 232 -0.30 26.47 -1.47
CA ALA A 232 -1.56 27.11 -1.15
C ALA A 232 -2.73 26.14 -1.27
N ILE A 233 -3.65 26.23 -0.30
CA ILE A 233 -4.93 25.53 -0.30
C ILE A 233 -6.00 26.62 -0.47
N ALA A 234 -6.73 26.56 -1.57
CA ALA A 234 -7.55 27.68 -2.02
C ALA A 234 -8.86 27.85 -1.24
N SER A 235 -9.36 26.80 -0.59
CA SER A 235 -10.67 26.84 0.07
C SER A 235 -10.72 26.04 1.37
N SER A 236 -11.68 26.41 2.25
CA SER A 236 -11.96 25.65 3.47
C SER A 236 -12.41 24.22 3.16
N THR A 237 -13.11 24.00 2.05
CA THR A 237 -13.51 22.66 1.58
C THR A 237 -12.30 21.78 1.28
N GLN A 238 -11.28 22.33 0.61
CA GLN A 238 -10.02 21.61 0.35
C GLN A 238 -9.26 21.31 1.65
N VAL A 239 -9.23 22.24 2.61
CA VAL A 239 -8.63 22.03 3.93
C VAL A 239 -9.37 20.90 4.67
N GLY A 240 -10.69 20.92 4.70
CA GLY A 240 -11.51 19.87 5.28
C GLY A 240 -11.30 18.52 4.60
N GLY A 241 -11.27 18.49 3.27
CA GLY A 241 -10.99 17.30 2.47
C GLY A 241 -9.60 16.72 2.76
N LEU A 242 -8.57 17.56 2.81
CA LEU A 242 -7.21 17.18 3.19
C LEU A 242 -7.16 16.57 4.61
N ALA A 243 -7.82 17.22 5.58
CA ALA A 243 -7.85 16.74 6.96
C ALA A 243 -8.54 15.36 7.07
N ILE A 244 -9.69 15.18 6.41
CA ILE A 244 -10.42 13.92 6.36
C ILE A 244 -9.58 12.83 5.68
N ALA A 245 -9.04 13.10 4.49
CA ALA A 245 -8.22 12.15 3.75
C ALA A 245 -6.96 11.76 4.54
N THR A 246 -6.33 12.71 5.23
CA THR A 246 -5.14 12.44 6.05
C THR A 246 -5.49 11.60 7.28
N LEU A 247 -6.52 11.98 8.02
CA LEU A 247 -6.88 11.29 9.27
C LEU A 247 -7.48 9.91 8.99
N LEU A 248 -8.54 9.86 8.18
CA LEU A 248 -9.30 8.64 7.91
C LEU A 248 -8.70 7.78 6.80
N GLY A 249 -7.88 8.37 5.93
CA GLY A 249 -7.29 7.67 4.80
C GLY A 249 -5.81 7.30 4.95
N VAL A 250 -5.08 7.98 5.82
CA VAL A 250 -3.64 7.71 6.01
C VAL A 250 -3.34 7.30 7.45
N ILE A 251 -3.55 8.18 8.43
CA ILE A 251 -3.12 7.96 9.82
C ILE A 251 -3.82 6.74 10.44
N ILE A 252 -5.14 6.74 10.46
CA ILE A 252 -5.93 5.65 11.08
C ILE A 252 -5.76 4.34 10.32
N PRO A 253 -5.89 4.27 8.98
CA PRO A 253 -5.71 3.02 8.26
C PRO A 253 -4.32 2.41 8.45
N LEU A 254 -3.26 3.21 8.39
CA LEU A 254 -1.92 2.69 8.61
C LEU A 254 -1.73 2.12 10.03
N TRP A 255 -2.30 2.78 11.04
CA TRP A 255 -2.29 2.26 12.40
C TRP A 255 -3.06 0.94 12.52
N LEU A 256 -4.25 0.85 11.92
CA LEU A 256 -5.08 -0.37 11.89
C LEU A 256 -4.34 -1.51 11.19
N LEU A 257 -3.75 -1.24 10.01
CA LEU A 257 -2.99 -2.25 9.28
C LEU A 257 -1.82 -2.80 10.11
N GLN A 258 -1.04 -1.92 10.73
CA GLN A 258 0.09 -2.34 11.56
C GLN A 258 -0.38 -3.21 12.76
N ARG A 259 -1.46 -2.84 13.42
CA ARG A 259 -2.07 -3.64 14.49
C ARG A 259 -2.59 -4.97 13.97
N GLY A 260 -3.24 -4.96 12.82
CA GLY A 260 -3.76 -6.15 12.18
C GLY A 260 -2.66 -7.15 11.82
N ILE A 261 -1.55 -6.69 11.24
CA ILE A 261 -0.39 -7.52 10.91
C ILE A 261 0.23 -8.17 12.16
N LEU A 262 0.34 -7.43 13.26
CA LEU A 262 0.91 -7.94 14.51
C LEU A 262 0.02 -8.99 15.19
N LEU A 263 -1.30 -8.94 14.97
CA LEU A 263 -2.27 -9.80 15.63
C LEU A 263 -2.80 -10.94 14.74
N SER A 264 -2.45 -10.94 13.46
CA SER A 264 -2.94 -11.94 12.49
C SER A 264 -1.80 -12.72 11.85
N GLU A 265 -2.11 -13.93 11.41
CA GLU A 265 -1.20 -14.68 10.56
C GLU A 265 -1.01 -13.96 9.21
N PRO A 266 0.21 -13.95 8.64
CA PRO A 266 0.50 -13.29 7.36
C PRO A 266 -0.43 -13.71 6.22
N PHE A 267 -0.85 -15.00 6.24
CA PHE A 267 -1.80 -15.53 5.28
C PHE A 267 -3.17 -14.85 5.36
N THR A 268 -3.72 -14.70 6.57
CA THR A 268 -5.02 -14.06 6.79
C THR A 268 -5.00 -12.61 6.32
N VAL A 269 -3.91 -11.90 6.63
CA VAL A 269 -3.72 -10.50 6.17
C VAL A 269 -3.69 -10.45 4.64
N ALA A 270 -2.91 -11.30 3.97
CA ALA A 270 -2.80 -11.33 2.51
C ALA A 270 -4.15 -11.68 1.85
N ALA A 271 -4.89 -12.64 2.41
CA ALA A 271 -6.21 -13.02 1.92
C ALA A 271 -7.22 -11.87 1.99
N LEU A 272 -7.20 -11.11 3.10
CA LEU A 272 -8.07 -9.93 3.23
C LEU A 272 -7.66 -8.82 2.26
N LEU A 273 -6.36 -8.52 2.14
CA LEU A 273 -5.87 -7.48 1.24
C LEU A 273 -6.17 -7.77 -0.24
N ALA A 274 -6.36 -9.02 -0.62
CA ALA A 274 -6.76 -9.43 -1.96
C ALA A 274 -8.12 -8.86 -2.41
N TRP A 275 -8.98 -8.47 -1.47
CA TRP A 275 -10.28 -7.87 -1.75
C TRP A 275 -10.22 -6.37 -2.06
N ALA A 276 -9.06 -5.74 -1.88
CA ALA A 276 -8.93 -4.29 -2.05
C ALA A 276 -9.44 -3.77 -3.41
N PRO A 277 -9.06 -4.33 -4.58
CA PRO A 277 -9.55 -3.82 -5.87
C PRO A 277 -11.06 -3.88 -6.00
N LEU A 278 -11.66 -4.99 -5.53
CA LEU A 278 -13.11 -5.17 -5.60
C LEU A 278 -13.86 -4.22 -4.66
N LEU A 279 -13.33 -4.00 -3.45
CA LEU A 279 -13.89 -3.02 -2.51
C LEU A 279 -13.79 -1.60 -3.07
N THR A 280 -12.65 -1.24 -3.65
CA THR A 280 -12.50 0.07 -4.29
C THR A 280 -13.51 0.22 -5.43
N TYR A 281 -13.71 -0.83 -6.23
CA TYR A 281 -14.70 -0.84 -7.31
C TYR A 281 -16.13 -0.62 -6.80
N VAL A 282 -16.49 -1.20 -5.66
CA VAL A 282 -17.79 -0.97 -5.03
C VAL A 282 -17.90 0.47 -4.52
N PHE A 283 -16.88 0.98 -3.84
CA PHE A 283 -16.93 2.35 -3.31
C PHE A 283 -16.94 3.42 -4.38
N GLN A 284 -16.34 3.20 -5.54
CA GLN A 284 -16.32 4.19 -6.62
C GLN A 284 -17.70 4.47 -7.25
N VAL A 285 -18.71 3.63 -6.98
CA VAL A 285 -20.11 3.93 -7.36
C VAL A 285 -20.59 5.26 -6.76
N PHE A 286 -20.00 5.68 -5.65
CA PHE A 286 -20.30 6.97 -4.99
C PHE A 286 -19.53 8.15 -5.58
N ASP A 287 -18.64 7.93 -6.57
CA ASP A 287 -17.90 9.00 -7.25
C ASP A 287 -18.57 9.34 -8.58
N ALA A 288 -19.19 10.53 -8.65
CA ALA A 288 -19.90 11.00 -9.84
C ALA A 288 -19.04 11.10 -11.12
N ARG A 289 -17.71 11.08 -10.99
CA ARG A 289 -16.79 11.08 -12.14
C ARG A 289 -16.74 9.72 -12.83
N ILE A 290 -17.13 8.65 -12.13
CA ILE A 290 -16.88 7.27 -12.54
C ILE A 290 -18.18 6.66 -13.06
N GLN A 291 -18.16 6.25 -14.31
CA GLN A 291 -19.24 5.48 -14.90
C GLN A 291 -19.05 3.99 -14.64
N TRP A 292 -20.14 3.25 -14.60
CA TRP A 292 -20.07 1.80 -14.52
C TRP A 292 -19.32 1.21 -15.72
N SER A 293 -18.32 0.37 -15.45
CA SER A 293 -17.54 -0.33 -16.47
C SER A 293 -17.53 -1.82 -16.19
N MET A 294 -18.09 -2.61 -17.09
CA MET A 294 -18.04 -4.06 -17.00
C MET A 294 -16.59 -4.58 -17.10
N THR A 295 -15.75 -3.92 -17.90
CA THR A 295 -14.34 -4.29 -18.07
C THR A 295 -13.57 -4.10 -16.76
N SER A 296 -13.79 -2.97 -16.05
CA SER A 296 -13.20 -2.74 -14.74
C SER A 296 -13.71 -3.75 -13.71
N ALA A 297 -15.01 -4.04 -13.70
CA ALA A 297 -15.59 -5.06 -12.82
C ALA A 297 -14.96 -6.44 -13.03
N LEU A 298 -14.86 -6.88 -14.28
CA LEU A 298 -14.27 -8.18 -14.65
C LEU A 298 -12.79 -8.23 -14.24
N GLY A 299 -12.00 -7.21 -14.60
CA GLY A 299 -10.57 -7.16 -14.26
C GLY A 299 -10.31 -7.21 -12.75
N CYS A 300 -11.03 -6.41 -11.96
CA CYS A 300 -10.94 -6.44 -10.49
C CYS A 300 -11.36 -7.79 -9.91
N SER A 301 -12.44 -8.40 -10.45
CA SER A 301 -12.92 -9.71 -10.00
C SER A 301 -11.91 -10.82 -10.30
N VAL A 302 -11.30 -10.82 -11.50
CA VAL A 302 -10.27 -11.80 -11.87
C VAL A 302 -9.08 -11.71 -10.92
N ILE A 303 -8.56 -10.50 -10.66
CA ILE A 303 -7.43 -10.31 -9.73
C ILE A 303 -7.78 -10.82 -8.32
N ALA A 304 -8.96 -10.46 -7.81
CA ALA A 304 -9.42 -10.90 -6.49
C ALA A 304 -9.52 -12.42 -6.41
N LEU A 305 -10.18 -13.07 -7.38
CA LEU A 305 -10.35 -14.52 -7.42
C LEU A 305 -9.02 -15.27 -7.53
N VAL A 306 -8.12 -14.82 -8.42
CA VAL A 306 -6.79 -15.42 -8.58
C VAL A 306 -5.97 -15.30 -7.31
N THR A 307 -6.03 -14.15 -6.65
CA THR A 307 -5.28 -13.93 -5.39
C THR A 307 -5.84 -14.78 -4.25
N VAL A 308 -7.18 -14.89 -4.14
CA VAL A 308 -7.84 -15.78 -3.16
C VAL A 308 -7.47 -17.24 -3.42
N PHE A 309 -7.52 -17.67 -4.69
CA PHE A 309 -7.11 -19.03 -5.08
C PHE A 309 -5.65 -19.32 -4.71
N GLY A 310 -4.73 -18.41 -5.02
CA GLY A 310 -3.31 -18.55 -4.68
C GLY A 310 -3.08 -18.66 -3.18
N THR A 311 -3.82 -17.85 -2.43
CA THR A 311 -3.78 -17.85 -0.97
C THR A 311 -4.30 -19.18 -0.41
N TRP A 312 -5.40 -19.73 -0.95
CA TRP A 312 -5.95 -21.02 -0.58
C TRP A 312 -5.00 -22.20 -0.90
N MET A 313 -4.35 -22.16 -2.09
CA MET A 313 -3.37 -23.19 -2.49
C MET A 313 -2.16 -23.23 -1.55
N LYS A 314 -1.66 -22.06 -1.14
CA LYS A 314 -0.59 -21.96 -0.15
C LYS A 314 -0.99 -22.64 1.16
N PHE A 315 -2.17 -22.32 1.68
CA PHE A 315 -2.69 -22.89 2.92
C PHE A 315 -2.84 -24.43 2.85
N LYS A 316 -3.23 -24.96 1.69
CA LYS A 316 -3.32 -26.42 1.49
C LYS A 316 -1.93 -27.08 1.42
N GLY A 317 -0.94 -26.37 0.87
CA GLY A 317 0.45 -26.85 0.79
C GLY A 317 1.15 -26.90 2.14
N ASP A 318 0.91 -25.92 3.00
CA ASP A 318 1.52 -25.82 4.33
C ASP A 318 0.95 -26.85 5.35
N ARG A 319 -0.15 -27.55 5.00
CA ARG A 319 -0.78 -28.62 5.80
C ARG A 319 -0.28 -30.04 5.46
N LYS A 320 0.51 -30.15 4.38
CA LYS A 320 1.15 -31.41 3.98
C LYS A 320 2.62 -31.42 4.38
#